data_03f302e0fba0d9c9c5f2a57c1b9b6800
#
_entry.id   03f302e0fba0d9c9c5f2a57c1b9b6800
#
_cell.length_a   1.000
_cell.length_b   1.000
_cell.length_c   1.000
_cell.angle_alpha   90.00
_cell.angle_beta   90.00
_cell.angle_gamma   90.00
#
_symmetry.space_group_name_H-M   'P 1'
#
loop_
_entity.id
_entity.type
_entity.pdbx_description
1 polymer ?
#
loop_
_entity_poly.entity_id
_entity_poly.type
_entity_poly.pdbx_seq_one_letter_code
_entity_poly.pdbx_strand_id
1 'polypeptide(L)'
;MTSRPPSAGDSVQLQTQVWLERHGYYLPSVLTTPPGSRGELARSLRLDLALDDRLVNCLEIISASNSKAVLVLRASADSPVREAAEARGIGVVPSFAQALDAVGRLAELMTIRRGRLVRLADWFHVKKDSPTLPHDPRSRRP
;
A
#
# COMPACT_ATOMS: atom_id res chain seq x y z
N MET A 1 3.13 3.12 10.90
CA MET A 1 4.42 3.77 11.29
C MET A 1 4.20 4.64 12.50
N THR A 2 5.14 4.66 13.44
CA THR A 2 5.03 5.50 14.65
C THR A 2 6.33 6.25 14.91
N SER A 3 6.23 7.47 15.43
CA SER A 3 7.38 8.33 15.82
C SER A 3 7.25 8.84 17.26
N ARG A 4 6.68 8.01 18.16
CA ARG A 4 6.61 8.35 19.56
C ARG A 4 8.01 8.35 20.17
N PRO A 5 8.31 9.26 21.12
CA PRO A 5 9.54 9.19 21.88
C PRO A 5 9.58 7.90 22.71
N PRO A 6 10.75 7.34 23.01
CA PRO A 6 10.87 6.19 23.89
C PRO A 6 10.33 6.59 25.28
N SER A 7 9.36 5.83 25.78
CA SER A 7 8.92 5.91 27.17
C SER A 7 9.73 4.94 28.02
N ALA A 8 9.76 5.14 29.35
CA ALA A 8 10.40 4.19 30.25
C ALA A 8 9.75 2.80 30.10
N GLY A 9 10.56 1.77 29.96
CA GLY A 9 10.13 0.39 29.77
C GLY A 9 10.40 -0.17 28.40
N ASP A 10 9.49 -1.02 27.90
CA ASP A 10 9.59 -1.67 26.59
C ASP A 10 9.69 -0.67 25.44
N SER A 11 10.31 -1.10 24.34
CA SER A 11 10.42 -0.26 23.16
C SER A 11 9.05 0.18 22.64
N VAL A 12 8.97 1.39 22.08
CA VAL A 12 7.72 1.93 21.48
C VAL A 12 7.14 0.98 20.45
N GLN A 13 7.98 0.27 19.74
CA GLN A 13 7.57 -0.75 18.76
C GLN A 13 6.80 -1.88 19.44
N LEU A 14 7.37 -2.47 20.51
CA LEU A 14 6.74 -3.57 21.24
C LEU A 14 5.44 -3.12 21.91
N GLN A 15 5.44 -1.96 22.55
CA GLN A 15 4.22 -1.38 23.17
C GLN A 15 3.10 -1.20 22.14
N THR A 16 3.43 -0.68 20.95
CA THR A 16 2.46 -0.48 19.88
C THR A 16 1.96 -1.81 19.33
N GLN A 17 2.84 -2.79 19.15
CA GLN A 17 2.46 -4.11 18.66
C GLN A 17 1.52 -4.81 19.64
N VAL A 18 1.86 -4.86 20.93
CA VAL A 18 1.02 -5.45 21.98
C VAL A 18 -0.33 -4.75 22.05
N TRP A 19 -0.36 -3.42 21.93
CA TRP A 19 -1.60 -2.66 21.92
C TRP A 19 -2.49 -3.04 20.73
N LEU A 20 -1.92 -3.13 19.52
CA LEU A 20 -2.65 -3.51 18.30
C LEU A 20 -3.21 -4.94 18.42
N GLU A 21 -2.40 -5.89 18.88
CA GLU A 21 -2.83 -7.28 19.09
C GLU A 21 -3.99 -7.41 20.06
N ARG A 22 -3.95 -6.66 21.19
CA ARG A 22 -5.05 -6.58 22.15
C ARG A 22 -6.35 -6.00 21.56
N HIS A 23 -6.24 -5.22 20.47
CA HIS A 23 -7.38 -4.63 19.78
C HIS A 23 -7.79 -5.43 18.52
N GLY A 24 -7.33 -6.66 18.39
CA GLY A 24 -7.76 -7.59 17.34
C GLY A 24 -6.98 -7.50 16.03
N TYR A 25 -5.88 -6.76 15.98
CA TYR A 25 -4.99 -6.75 14.83
C TYR A 25 -4.00 -7.91 14.96
N TYR A 26 -4.18 -8.94 14.17
CA TYR A 26 -3.34 -10.13 14.23
C TYR A 26 -1.98 -9.89 13.54
N LEU A 27 -0.88 -10.11 14.28
CA LEU A 27 0.52 -9.97 13.81
C LEU A 27 0.79 -8.66 13.05
N PRO A 28 0.51 -7.49 13.62
CA PRO A 28 0.76 -6.22 12.93
C PRO A 28 2.27 -5.97 12.78
N SER A 29 2.69 -5.51 11.61
CA SER A 29 4.05 -5.01 11.42
C SER A 29 4.18 -3.60 11.93
N VAL A 30 4.93 -3.40 13.01
CA VAL A 30 5.18 -2.08 13.61
C VAL A 30 6.59 -1.63 13.26
N LEU A 31 6.69 -0.51 12.57
CA LEU A 31 7.95 0.14 12.21
C LEU A 31 8.03 1.50 12.89
N THR A 32 9.12 1.75 13.59
CA THR A 32 9.43 3.05 14.17
C THR A 32 10.37 3.82 13.26
N THR A 33 10.07 5.08 13.02
CA THR A 33 10.88 5.94 12.15
C THR A 33 11.19 7.25 12.84
N PRO A 34 12.37 7.85 12.58
CA PRO A 34 12.61 9.24 12.92
C PRO A 34 11.56 10.16 12.26
N PRO A 35 11.28 11.35 12.83
CA PRO A 35 10.53 12.37 12.12
C PRO A 35 11.22 12.70 10.78
N GLY A 36 10.44 12.91 9.73
CA GLY A 36 10.97 13.26 8.41
C GLY A 36 11.43 12.10 7.54
N SER A 37 11.27 10.83 7.96
CA SER A 37 11.70 9.66 7.18
C SER A 37 10.57 8.73 6.71
N ARG A 38 9.30 9.16 6.86
CA ARG A 38 8.13 8.35 6.43
C ARG A 38 8.07 8.16 4.92
N GLY A 39 8.41 9.18 4.17
CA GLY A 39 8.40 9.12 2.72
C GLY A 39 9.47 8.17 2.17
N GLU A 40 10.68 8.16 2.76
CA GLU A 40 11.73 7.21 2.41
C GLU A 40 11.33 5.77 2.75
N LEU A 41 10.69 5.58 3.92
CA LEU A 41 10.18 4.27 4.30
C LEU A 41 9.08 3.80 3.35
N ALA A 42 8.13 4.68 3.02
CA ALA A 42 7.07 4.38 2.05
C ALA A 42 7.64 3.97 0.69
N ARG A 43 8.67 4.66 0.22
CA ARG A 43 9.40 4.32 -1.00
C ARG A 43 10.10 2.98 -0.90
N SER A 44 10.82 2.71 0.19
CA SER A 44 11.57 1.47 0.41
C SER A 44 10.66 0.26 0.47
N LEU A 45 9.50 0.40 1.11
CA LEU A 45 8.47 -0.63 1.20
C LEU A 45 7.58 -0.71 -0.05
N ARG A 46 7.73 0.21 -1.00
CA ARG A 46 6.91 0.31 -2.22
C ARG A 46 5.42 0.35 -1.88
N LEU A 47 5.04 1.16 -0.90
CA LEU A 47 3.65 1.30 -0.50
C LEU A 47 2.83 1.93 -1.64
N ASP A 48 1.69 1.35 -1.96
CA ASP A 48 0.74 1.94 -2.91
C ASP A 48 -0.03 3.10 -2.26
N LEU A 49 -0.34 2.97 -0.95
CA LEU A 49 -1.17 3.90 -0.20
C LEU A 49 -0.71 4.00 1.26
N ALA A 50 -0.80 5.19 1.83
CA ALA A 50 -0.61 5.45 3.25
C ALA A 50 -1.77 6.27 3.82
N LEU A 51 -2.12 6.00 5.08
CA LEU A 51 -3.12 6.74 5.85
C LEU A 51 -2.41 7.44 7.01
N ASP A 52 -2.71 8.72 7.23
CA ASP A 52 -2.18 9.48 8.37
C ASP A 52 -3.20 10.53 8.82
N ASP A 53 -3.13 10.94 10.07
CA ASP A 53 -3.99 11.98 10.66
C ASP A 53 -3.36 13.38 10.63
N ARG A 54 -2.14 13.50 10.12
CA ARG A 54 -1.38 14.75 10.02
C ARG A 54 -1.00 15.07 8.57
N LEU A 55 -1.41 16.25 8.13
CA LEU A 55 -1.10 16.72 6.78
C LEU A 55 0.40 16.70 6.46
N VAL A 56 1.24 17.14 7.42
CA VAL A 56 2.71 17.16 7.24
C VAL A 56 3.27 15.77 6.92
N ASN A 57 2.74 14.71 7.53
CA ASN A 57 3.17 13.34 7.26
C ASN A 57 2.71 12.87 5.87
N CYS A 58 1.48 13.23 5.47
CA CYS A 58 0.99 12.95 4.12
C CYS A 58 1.84 13.65 3.05
N LEU A 59 2.21 14.91 3.29
CA LEU A 59 3.07 15.68 2.38
C LEU A 59 4.47 15.05 2.26
N GLU A 60 5.05 14.62 3.37
CA GLU A 60 6.33 13.91 3.39
C GLU A 60 6.28 12.64 2.54
N ILE A 61 5.21 11.84 2.67
CA ILE A 61 5.03 10.60 1.93
C ILE A 61 4.95 10.86 0.43
N ILE A 62 4.09 11.77 -0.01
CA ILE A 62 3.90 12.02 -1.45
C ILE A 62 5.10 12.73 -2.09
N SER A 63 5.91 13.47 -1.31
CA SER A 63 7.09 14.16 -1.83
C SER A 63 8.29 13.24 -2.04
N ALA A 64 8.43 12.18 -1.24
CA ALA A 64 9.59 11.29 -1.24
C ALA A 64 9.29 9.88 -1.78
N SER A 65 8.05 9.59 -2.15
CA SER A 65 7.65 8.29 -2.71
C SER A 65 6.58 8.44 -3.81
N ASN A 66 6.28 7.33 -4.49
CA ASN A 66 5.16 7.25 -5.44
C ASN A 66 3.85 6.83 -4.75
N SER A 67 3.84 6.72 -3.44
CA SER A 67 2.67 6.33 -2.66
C SER A 67 1.59 7.41 -2.73
N LYS A 68 0.33 7.01 -2.78
CA LYS A 68 -0.78 7.92 -2.51
C LYS A 68 -0.93 8.10 -1.00
N ALA A 69 -1.43 9.27 -0.58
CA ALA A 69 -1.72 9.53 0.82
C ALA A 69 -3.20 9.88 1.01
N VAL A 70 -3.77 9.43 2.12
CA VAL A 70 -5.10 9.82 2.57
C VAL A 70 -4.98 10.40 3.98
N LEU A 71 -5.47 11.62 4.13
CA LEU A 71 -5.53 12.32 5.40
C LEU A 71 -6.85 11.99 6.11
N VAL A 72 -6.76 11.45 7.32
CA VAL A 72 -7.92 11.25 8.18
C VAL A 72 -8.13 12.51 9.02
N LEU A 73 -9.02 13.38 8.58
CA LEU A 73 -9.26 14.70 9.17
C LEU A 73 -10.68 14.80 9.73
N ARG A 74 -10.81 14.87 11.05
CA ARG A 74 -12.10 15.02 11.75
C ARG A 74 -12.63 16.47 11.77
N ALA A 75 -12.01 17.38 11.04
CA ALA A 75 -12.42 18.79 10.95
C ALA A 75 -13.64 18.98 10.02
N SER A 76 -14.26 20.16 10.12
CA SER A 76 -15.35 20.58 9.22
C SER A 76 -14.93 20.55 7.74
N ALA A 77 -15.92 20.55 6.85
CA ALA A 77 -15.69 20.55 5.40
C ALA A 77 -14.86 21.76 4.93
N ASP A 78 -15.04 22.92 5.58
CA ASP A 78 -14.41 24.19 5.22
C ASP A 78 -13.06 24.42 5.92
N SER A 79 -12.39 23.36 6.33
CA SER A 79 -11.09 23.44 6.99
C SER A 79 -9.98 23.83 5.99
N PRO A 80 -9.16 24.86 6.25
CA PRO A 80 -8.02 25.20 5.40
C PRO A 80 -7.01 24.07 5.26
N VAL A 81 -6.96 23.15 6.22
CA VAL A 81 -6.14 21.94 6.15
C VAL A 81 -6.66 20.98 5.08
N ARG A 82 -7.99 20.86 4.94
CA ARG A 82 -8.62 20.07 3.88
C ARG A 82 -8.28 20.63 2.51
N GLU A 83 -8.50 21.93 2.29
CA GLU A 83 -8.18 22.58 1.02
C GLU A 83 -6.71 22.40 0.64
N ALA A 84 -5.82 22.58 1.62
CA ALA A 84 -4.38 22.42 1.41
C ALA A 84 -3.99 20.97 1.07
N ALA A 85 -4.69 19.98 1.59
CA ALA A 85 -4.48 18.56 1.28
C ALA A 85 -4.97 18.22 -0.14
N GLU A 86 -6.22 18.61 -0.44
CA GLU A 86 -6.88 18.32 -1.72
C GLU A 86 -6.15 18.99 -2.90
N ALA A 87 -5.68 20.24 -2.70
CA ALA A 87 -4.87 20.96 -3.70
C ALA A 87 -3.56 20.23 -4.07
N ARG A 88 -3.10 19.30 -3.22
CA ARG A 88 -1.91 18.48 -3.45
C ARG A 88 -2.22 17.02 -3.84
N GLY A 89 -3.48 16.74 -4.15
CA GLY A 89 -3.92 15.41 -4.55
C GLY A 89 -3.97 14.39 -3.40
N ILE A 90 -3.99 14.86 -2.14
CA ILE A 90 -4.18 14.01 -0.96
C ILE A 90 -5.67 13.84 -0.74
N GLY A 91 -6.14 12.60 -0.72
CA GLY A 91 -7.53 12.28 -0.36
C GLY A 91 -7.82 12.66 1.09
N VAL A 92 -9.00 13.20 1.38
CA VAL A 92 -9.38 13.57 2.75
C VAL A 92 -10.66 12.85 3.15
N VAL A 93 -10.63 12.16 4.28
CA VAL A 93 -11.77 11.44 4.84
C VAL A 93 -11.97 11.83 6.30
N PRO A 94 -13.22 11.86 6.81
CA PRO A 94 -13.50 12.31 8.18
C PRO A 94 -13.25 11.24 9.24
N SER A 95 -13.07 9.98 8.85
CA SER A 95 -12.87 8.88 9.80
C SER A 95 -11.99 7.78 9.24
N PHE A 96 -11.39 7.02 10.14
CA PHE A 96 -10.59 5.85 9.80
C PHE A 96 -11.43 4.74 9.14
N ALA A 97 -12.70 4.58 9.55
CA ALA A 97 -13.60 3.63 8.91
C ALA A 97 -13.80 3.95 7.42
N GLN A 98 -14.06 5.21 7.08
CA GLN A 98 -14.17 5.62 5.67
C GLN A 98 -12.86 5.49 4.90
N ALA A 99 -11.72 5.69 5.58
CA ALA A 99 -10.42 5.42 4.97
C ALA A 99 -10.27 3.93 4.61
N LEU A 100 -10.63 3.03 5.50
CA LEU A 100 -10.58 1.58 5.25
C LEU A 100 -11.52 1.16 4.11
N ASP A 101 -12.73 1.70 4.05
CA ASP A 101 -13.67 1.46 2.95
C ASP A 101 -13.11 1.92 1.60
N ALA A 102 -12.45 3.08 1.57
CA ALA A 102 -11.78 3.57 0.37
C ALA A 102 -10.62 2.66 -0.06
N VAL A 103 -9.81 2.18 0.91
CA VAL A 103 -8.72 1.22 0.67
C VAL A 103 -9.26 -0.10 0.12
N GLY A 104 -10.33 -0.64 0.70
CA GLY A 104 -10.98 -1.87 0.24
C GLY A 104 -11.39 -1.77 -1.23
N ARG A 105 -12.09 -0.69 -1.60
CA ARG A 105 -12.50 -0.44 -2.99
C ARG A 105 -11.31 -0.30 -3.95
N LEU A 106 -10.25 0.38 -3.53
CA LEU A 106 -9.03 0.49 -4.34
C LEU A 106 -8.35 -0.87 -4.53
N ALA A 107 -8.26 -1.68 -3.48
CA ALA A 107 -7.68 -3.01 -3.53
C ALA A 107 -8.45 -3.94 -4.50
N GLU A 108 -9.77 -3.89 -4.49
CA GLU A 108 -10.61 -4.63 -5.44
C GLU A 108 -10.34 -4.21 -6.89
N LEU A 109 -10.29 -2.90 -7.16
CA LEU A 109 -9.99 -2.36 -8.49
C LEU A 109 -8.59 -2.75 -8.97
N MET A 110 -7.60 -2.72 -8.09
CA MET A 110 -6.24 -3.15 -8.41
C MET A 110 -6.15 -4.65 -8.67
N THR A 111 -6.86 -5.47 -7.91
CA THR A 111 -6.93 -6.93 -8.12
C THR A 111 -7.55 -7.26 -9.47
N ILE A 112 -8.65 -6.60 -9.86
CA ILE A 112 -9.28 -6.74 -11.17
C ILE A 112 -8.29 -6.36 -12.28
N ARG A 113 -7.55 -5.28 -12.11
CA ARG A 113 -6.56 -4.80 -13.08
C ARG A 113 -5.37 -5.77 -13.22
N ARG A 114 -4.83 -6.27 -12.10
CA ARG A 114 -3.79 -7.31 -12.09
C ARG A 114 -4.28 -8.62 -12.72
N GLY A 115 -5.48 -9.07 -12.41
CA GLY A 115 -6.08 -10.26 -13.00
C GLY A 115 -6.27 -10.17 -14.52
N ARG A 116 -6.55 -8.97 -15.06
CA ARG A 116 -6.59 -8.73 -16.52
C ARG A 116 -5.21 -8.79 -17.14
N LEU A 117 -4.18 -8.24 -16.49
CA LEU A 117 -2.78 -8.28 -16.97
C LEU A 117 -2.22 -9.70 -16.93
N VAL A 118 -2.50 -10.47 -15.87
CA VAL A 118 -2.11 -11.89 -15.77
C VAL A 118 -2.74 -12.71 -16.89
N ARG A 119 -4.05 -12.58 -17.14
CA ARG A 119 -4.72 -13.27 -18.26
C ARG A 119 -4.16 -12.90 -19.64
N LEU A 120 -3.74 -11.64 -19.82
CA LEU A 120 -3.06 -11.24 -21.06
C LEU A 120 -1.68 -11.86 -21.17
N ALA A 121 -0.92 -11.90 -20.09
CA ALA A 121 0.40 -12.55 -20.05
C ALA A 121 0.28 -14.05 -20.32
N ASP A 122 -0.67 -14.74 -19.71
CA ASP A 122 -0.95 -16.17 -19.96
C ASP A 122 -1.34 -16.41 -21.42
N TRP A 123 -2.15 -15.52 -22.01
CA TRP A 123 -2.52 -15.63 -23.42
C TRP A 123 -1.32 -15.50 -24.37
N PHE A 124 -0.33 -14.65 -24.05
CA PHE A 124 0.92 -14.54 -24.82
C PHE A 124 1.86 -15.74 -24.61
N HIS A 125 1.83 -16.39 -23.42
CA HIS A 125 2.66 -17.57 -23.14
C HIS A 125 2.13 -18.84 -23.81
N VAL A 126 0.81 -19.04 -23.86
CA VAL A 126 0.17 -20.18 -24.54
C VAL A 126 0.49 -20.20 -26.05
N LYS A 127 0.83 -19.07 -26.66
CA LYS A 127 1.22 -19.01 -28.08
C LYS A 127 2.67 -19.42 -28.33
N LYS A 128 3.47 -19.67 -27.29
CA LYS A 128 4.89 -20.02 -27.42
C LYS A 128 5.16 -21.53 -27.41
N ASP A 129 4.18 -22.31 -26.96
CA ASP A 129 4.21 -23.76 -27.01
C ASP A 129 3.52 -24.24 -28.30
N SER A 130 4.16 -24.02 -29.44
CA SER A 130 3.81 -24.73 -30.66
C SER A 130 4.06 -26.22 -30.41
N PRO A 131 3.09 -27.11 -30.71
CA PRO A 131 3.31 -28.55 -30.54
C PRO A 131 4.46 -28.96 -31.42
N THR A 132 5.51 -29.49 -30.84
CA THR A 132 6.54 -30.23 -31.55
C THR A 132 5.85 -31.34 -32.32
N LEU A 133 5.95 -31.28 -33.65
CA LEU A 133 5.46 -32.31 -34.54
C LEU A 133 5.98 -33.68 -34.06
N PRO A 134 5.12 -34.70 -33.97
CA PRO A 134 5.55 -36.05 -33.59
C PRO A 134 6.62 -36.52 -34.56
N HIS A 135 7.72 -36.97 -34.00
CA HIS A 135 8.83 -37.58 -34.72
C HIS A 135 8.31 -38.77 -35.52
N ASP A 136 8.37 -38.69 -36.83
CA ASP A 136 8.02 -39.81 -37.72
C ASP A 136 9.04 -40.95 -37.54
N PRO A 137 8.65 -42.14 -37.03
CA PRO A 137 9.56 -43.26 -36.79
C PRO A 137 10.00 -43.97 -38.05
N ARG A 138 9.60 -43.50 -39.25
CA ARG A 138 9.89 -44.19 -40.52
C ARG A 138 11.15 -43.75 -41.26
N SER A 139 11.93 -42.79 -40.71
CA SER A 139 13.16 -42.30 -41.36
C SER A 139 14.43 -43.15 -41.07
N ARG A 140 14.29 -44.39 -40.61
CA ARG A 140 15.41 -45.33 -40.54
C ARG A 140 15.12 -46.56 -41.38
N ARG A 141 15.53 -46.52 -42.61
CA ARG A 141 15.93 -47.73 -43.37
C ARG A 141 17.16 -47.43 -44.24
N PRO A 142 18.03 -48.42 -44.33
CA PRO A 142 19.42 -48.34 -44.76
C PRO A 142 19.56 -48.03 -46.24
#